data_deb8bf17716c47889e0da2c09b6e3efb
#
_entry.id   deb8bf17716c47889e0da2c09b6e3efb
#
_cell.length_a   1.000
_cell.length_b   1.000
_cell.length_c   1.000
_cell.angle_alpha   90.00
_cell.angle_beta   90.00
_cell.angle_gamma   90.00
#
_symmetry.space_group_name_H-M   'P 1'
#
loop_
_entity.id
_entity.type
_entity.pdbx_description
1 polymer ?
#
loop_
_entity_poly.entity_id
_entity_poly.type
_entity_poly.pdbx_seq_one_letter_code
_entity_poly.pdbx_strand_id
1 'polypeptide(L)'
;RFLLDTGHTVILEDAVAELLPGHQQQVCSRKMMGEICDLVIVVGGDGSLLGAARALCRYNIPVLGVNRGGLGFLTDIPPDELEARVGEVLAGKYMVETRFLLDAFVRRGEEQLGTSEALNDVLLHPGKSARMIEFELYVDGQFVYSQKSDGLIVATPTGSTAYSLSAGGPIMHPKLDAVVLVPMFPHTLSSRPIVVDGNSELKIIISKQSGIYPQVSCDGQVHMSCAPGDSITIRKKPQKLRLLHPLDHNFYAICRSKLGWSSRLTEQ
;
A
#
# COMPACT_ATOMS: atom_id res chain seq x y z
N ARG A 1 -7.85 -12.29 24.47
CA ARG A 1 -8.02 -12.45 25.92
C ARG A 1 -7.50 -11.21 26.65
N PHE A 2 -6.25 -10.82 26.48
CA PHE A 2 -5.63 -9.63 27.09
C PHE A 2 -6.52 -8.37 27.02
N LEU A 3 -7.09 -8.03 25.85
CA LEU A 3 -7.97 -6.87 25.70
C LEU A 3 -9.25 -6.94 26.55
N LEU A 4 -9.84 -8.13 26.64
CA LEU A 4 -11.04 -8.35 27.46
C LEU A 4 -10.71 -8.27 28.95
N ASP A 5 -9.59 -8.87 29.37
CA ASP A 5 -9.13 -8.86 30.76
C ASP A 5 -8.75 -7.45 31.22
N THR A 6 -8.40 -6.55 30.28
CA THR A 6 -8.14 -5.12 30.54
C THR A 6 -9.37 -4.22 30.37
N GLY A 7 -10.58 -4.81 30.20
CA GLY A 7 -11.86 -4.10 30.20
C GLY A 7 -12.25 -3.46 28.86
N HIS A 8 -11.61 -3.84 27.75
CA HIS A 8 -11.94 -3.33 26.41
C HIS A 8 -13.03 -4.17 25.74
N THR A 9 -13.93 -3.53 25.00
CA THR A 9 -14.86 -4.22 24.11
C THR A 9 -14.12 -4.67 22.86
N VAL A 10 -14.20 -5.96 22.55
CA VAL A 10 -13.53 -6.55 21.39
C VAL A 10 -14.55 -6.96 20.34
N ILE A 11 -14.33 -6.52 19.11
CA ILE A 11 -15.12 -6.89 17.93
C ILE A 11 -14.20 -7.61 16.97
N LEU A 12 -14.63 -8.75 16.43
CA LEU A 12 -13.87 -9.54 15.48
C LEU A 12 -14.32 -9.27 14.04
N GLU A 13 -13.38 -9.23 13.13
CA GLU A 13 -13.68 -9.27 11.69
C GLU A 13 -14.24 -10.65 11.31
N ASP A 14 -15.16 -10.70 10.35
CA ASP A 14 -15.81 -11.93 9.87
C ASP A 14 -14.80 -13.06 9.60
N ALA A 15 -13.77 -12.80 8.80
CA ALA A 15 -12.77 -13.80 8.44
C ALA A 15 -11.88 -14.22 9.63
N VAL A 16 -11.70 -13.36 10.63
CA VAL A 16 -10.94 -13.68 11.86
C VAL A 16 -11.79 -14.52 12.80
N ALA A 17 -13.10 -14.23 12.89
CA ALA A 17 -14.03 -14.96 13.72
C ALA A 17 -14.09 -16.45 13.33
N GLU A 18 -14.04 -16.76 12.04
CA GLU A 18 -13.99 -18.13 11.53
C GLU A 18 -12.76 -18.92 12.02
N LEU A 19 -11.66 -18.24 12.31
CA LEU A 19 -10.42 -18.85 12.80
C LEU A 19 -10.41 -19.05 14.33
N LEU A 20 -11.41 -18.53 15.05
CA LEU A 20 -11.50 -18.54 16.50
C LEU A 20 -12.80 -19.22 16.97
N PRO A 21 -12.98 -20.51 16.74
CA PRO A 21 -14.22 -21.20 17.11
C PRO A 21 -14.47 -21.11 18.62
N GLY A 22 -15.73 -20.84 18.99
CA GLY A 22 -16.15 -20.72 20.39
C GLY A 22 -15.92 -19.34 21.01
N HIS A 23 -15.48 -18.33 20.24
CA HIS A 23 -15.48 -16.95 20.72
C HIS A 23 -16.92 -16.49 21.01
N GLN A 24 -17.08 -15.58 21.96
CA GLN A 24 -18.37 -14.98 22.31
C GLN A 24 -18.41 -13.48 21.97
N GLN A 25 -17.53 -13.03 21.08
CA GLN A 25 -17.40 -11.62 20.74
C GLN A 25 -18.34 -11.25 19.59
N GLN A 26 -18.70 -9.97 19.52
CA GLN A 26 -19.41 -9.42 18.38
C GLN A 26 -18.56 -9.58 17.11
N VAL A 27 -19.21 -9.91 16.00
CA VAL A 27 -18.56 -10.07 14.69
C VAL A 27 -19.13 -9.06 13.72
N CYS A 28 -18.28 -8.44 12.90
CA CYS A 28 -18.72 -7.53 11.84
C CYS A 28 -17.72 -7.43 10.70
N SER A 29 -18.17 -6.86 9.57
CA SER A 29 -17.32 -6.59 8.41
C SER A 29 -16.31 -5.45 8.71
N ARG A 30 -15.21 -5.40 7.96
CA ARG A 30 -14.23 -4.30 8.03
C ARG A 30 -14.87 -2.92 7.87
N LYS A 31 -15.89 -2.82 7.01
CA LYS A 31 -16.64 -1.58 6.82
C LYS A 31 -17.28 -1.14 8.14
N MET A 32 -18.00 -2.02 8.78
CA MET A 32 -18.67 -1.75 10.05
C MET A 32 -17.64 -1.44 11.16
N MET A 33 -16.49 -2.14 11.19
CA MET A 33 -15.40 -1.80 12.13
C MET A 33 -14.97 -0.34 11.99
N GLY A 34 -14.83 0.14 10.75
CA GLY A 34 -14.49 1.55 10.49
C GLY A 34 -15.49 2.54 11.02
N GLU A 35 -16.77 2.15 11.16
CA GLU A 35 -17.86 3.00 11.62
C GLU A 35 -18.02 2.99 13.15
N ILE A 36 -17.72 1.87 13.83
CA ILE A 36 -18.08 1.67 15.24
C ILE A 36 -16.91 1.47 16.21
N CYS A 37 -15.70 1.16 15.71
CA CYS A 37 -14.54 0.94 16.56
C CYS A 37 -13.74 2.24 16.78
N ASP A 38 -13.04 2.33 17.92
CA ASP A 38 -12.11 3.44 18.21
C ASP A 38 -10.70 3.15 17.68
N LEU A 39 -10.35 1.88 17.53
CA LEU A 39 -9.04 1.39 17.06
C LEU A 39 -9.24 0.07 16.33
N VAL A 40 -8.54 -0.14 15.23
CA VAL A 40 -8.42 -1.45 14.58
C VAL A 40 -7.00 -1.99 14.75
N ILE A 41 -6.90 -3.19 15.31
CA ILE A 41 -5.63 -3.92 15.45
C ILE A 41 -5.57 -4.98 14.35
N VAL A 42 -4.57 -4.87 13.47
CA VAL A 42 -4.33 -5.82 12.39
C VAL A 42 -3.20 -6.76 12.80
N VAL A 43 -3.53 -8.03 13.00
CA VAL A 43 -2.56 -9.07 13.35
C VAL A 43 -2.19 -9.86 12.10
N GLY A 44 -0.98 -9.65 11.58
CA GLY A 44 -0.54 -10.28 10.33
C GLY A 44 0.76 -9.68 9.82
N GLY A 45 1.08 -9.89 8.55
CA GLY A 45 2.16 -9.17 7.86
C GLY A 45 1.65 -7.90 7.17
N ASP A 46 2.57 -7.21 6.49
CA ASP A 46 2.25 -5.98 5.74
C ASP A 46 1.09 -6.19 4.75
N GLY A 47 1.00 -7.36 4.09
CA GLY A 47 -0.11 -7.68 3.19
C GLY A 47 -1.50 -7.64 3.84
N SER A 48 -1.63 -8.06 5.11
CA SER A 48 -2.89 -7.97 5.86
C SER A 48 -3.25 -6.51 6.13
N LEU A 49 -2.25 -5.69 6.44
CA LEU A 49 -2.44 -4.27 6.69
C LEU A 49 -2.82 -3.51 5.42
N LEU A 50 -2.29 -3.88 4.24
CA LEU A 50 -2.71 -3.30 2.96
C LEU A 50 -4.21 -3.47 2.72
N GLY A 51 -4.74 -4.68 2.96
CA GLY A 51 -6.17 -4.96 2.83
C GLY A 51 -7.03 -4.16 3.81
N ALA A 52 -6.57 -4.02 5.07
CA ALA A 52 -7.23 -3.21 6.08
C ALA A 52 -7.18 -1.71 5.72
N ALA A 53 -6.05 -1.22 5.25
CA ALA A 53 -5.85 0.18 4.84
C ALA A 53 -6.85 0.62 3.78
N ARG A 54 -7.01 -0.17 2.70
CA ARG A 54 -7.98 0.14 1.63
C ARG A 54 -9.42 0.16 2.14
N ALA A 55 -9.78 -0.70 3.08
CA ALA A 55 -11.12 -0.74 3.63
C ALA A 55 -11.41 0.39 4.63
N LEU A 56 -10.40 0.80 5.40
CA LEU A 56 -10.56 1.63 6.59
C LEU A 56 -10.17 3.10 6.41
N CYS A 57 -9.35 3.45 5.41
CA CYS A 57 -8.82 4.82 5.26
C CYS A 57 -9.92 5.89 5.20
N ARG A 58 -11.11 5.56 4.65
CA ARG A 58 -12.24 6.48 4.54
C ARG A 58 -12.91 6.83 5.87
N TYR A 59 -12.68 6.04 6.91
CA TYR A 59 -13.32 6.23 8.23
C TYR A 59 -12.46 7.02 9.21
N ASN A 60 -11.23 7.37 8.82
CA ASN A 60 -10.27 8.07 9.69
C ASN A 60 -9.99 7.35 11.04
N ILE A 61 -10.29 6.05 11.11
CA ILE A 61 -10.00 5.23 12.28
C ILE A 61 -8.50 4.94 12.37
N PRO A 62 -7.89 4.99 13.56
CA PRO A 62 -6.50 4.59 13.73
C PRO A 62 -6.36 3.06 13.58
N VAL A 63 -5.24 2.66 12.97
CA VAL A 63 -4.89 1.27 12.73
C VAL A 63 -3.53 0.97 13.38
N LEU A 64 -3.45 -0.12 14.11
CA LEU A 64 -2.22 -0.63 14.73
C LEU A 64 -1.83 -1.94 14.06
N GLY A 65 -0.59 -2.03 13.58
CA GLY A 65 -0.07 -3.24 12.94
C GLY A 65 0.73 -4.10 13.90
N VAL A 66 0.32 -5.36 14.09
CA VAL A 66 1.04 -6.36 14.88
C VAL A 66 1.54 -7.46 13.96
N ASN A 67 2.82 -7.76 13.99
CA ASN A 67 3.44 -8.77 13.16
C ASN A 67 3.19 -10.19 13.71
N ARG A 68 3.15 -11.19 12.82
CA ARG A 68 3.06 -12.61 13.18
C ARG A 68 4.38 -13.39 13.02
N GLY A 69 5.43 -12.73 12.56
CA GLY A 69 6.71 -13.35 12.25
C GLY A 69 7.82 -12.32 12.21
N GLY A 70 8.53 -12.20 11.10
CA GLY A 70 9.60 -11.20 10.96
C GLY A 70 9.06 -9.79 10.82
N LEU A 71 9.69 -8.81 11.45
CA LEU A 71 9.38 -7.38 11.43
C LEU A 71 8.94 -6.89 10.04
N GLY A 72 7.81 -6.17 9.94
CA GLY A 72 7.31 -5.53 8.70
C GLY A 72 7.72 -4.07 8.60
N PHE A 73 7.44 -3.43 7.46
CA PHE A 73 7.53 -1.97 7.32
C PHE A 73 6.30 -1.25 7.90
N LEU A 74 5.18 -1.96 7.98
CA LEU A 74 3.89 -1.44 8.45
C LEU A 74 3.41 -2.11 9.74
N THR A 75 3.92 -3.33 10.04
CA THR A 75 3.58 -4.12 11.21
C THR A 75 4.85 -4.28 12.03
N ASP A 76 5.06 -3.35 12.96
CA ASP A 76 6.33 -3.18 13.70
C ASP A 76 6.28 -3.67 15.15
N ILE A 77 5.15 -4.18 15.62
CA ILE A 77 5.04 -4.82 16.94
C ILE A 77 5.30 -6.32 16.79
N PRO A 78 6.37 -6.86 17.38
CA PRO A 78 6.65 -8.29 17.33
C PRO A 78 5.71 -9.08 18.25
N PRO A 79 5.50 -10.40 18.00
CA PRO A 79 4.54 -11.21 18.75
C PRO A 79 4.84 -11.33 20.24
N ASP A 80 6.10 -11.38 20.62
CA ASP A 80 6.60 -11.49 21.99
C ASP A 80 6.42 -10.21 22.83
N GLU A 81 6.31 -9.05 22.18
CA GLU A 81 6.04 -7.76 22.82
C GLU A 81 4.56 -7.32 22.73
N LEU A 82 3.69 -8.14 22.13
CA LEU A 82 2.32 -7.75 21.75
C LEU A 82 1.54 -7.13 22.92
N GLU A 83 1.44 -7.82 24.05
CA GLU A 83 0.61 -7.34 25.18
C GLU A 83 1.16 -6.05 25.79
N ALA A 84 2.48 -5.95 25.93
CA ALA A 84 3.14 -4.75 26.45
C ALA A 84 2.92 -3.55 25.53
N ARG A 85 3.21 -3.69 24.23
CA ARG A 85 3.11 -2.60 23.25
C ARG A 85 1.68 -2.18 22.98
N VAL A 86 0.76 -3.12 22.86
CA VAL A 86 -0.68 -2.81 22.74
C VAL A 86 -1.18 -2.11 23.99
N GLY A 87 -0.75 -2.56 25.19
CA GLY A 87 -1.08 -1.89 26.47
C GLY A 87 -0.56 -0.44 26.52
N GLU A 88 0.66 -0.18 26.04
CA GLU A 88 1.22 1.18 25.92
C GLU A 88 0.36 2.04 24.99
N VAL A 89 -0.02 1.54 23.84
CA VAL A 89 -0.88 2.25 22.87
C VAL A 89 -2.25 2.56 23.48
N LEU A 90 -2.88 1.59 24.14
CA LEU A 90 -4.17 1.80 24.82
C LEU A 90 -4.07 2.80 25.97
N ALA A 91 -2.89 2.91 26.62
CA ALA A 91 -2.62 3.93 27.63
C ALA A 91 -2.25 5.31 27.03
N GLY A 92 -2.38 5.50 25.72
CA GLY A 92 -2.08 6.75 25.03
C GLY A 92 -0.60 6.99 24.70
N LYS A 93 0.26 6.01 24.87
CA LYS A 93 1.71 6.09 24.57
C LYS A 93 2.01 5.59 23.16
N TYR A 94 1.76 6.42 22.16
CA TYR A 94 1.96 6.09 20.75
C TYR A 94 2.32 7.31 19.91
N MET A 95 2.89 7.07 18.74
CA MET A 95 3.02 8.05 17.67
C MET A 95 1.93 7.82 16.62
N VAL A 96 1.44 8.91 16.01
CA VAL A 96 0.54 8.83 14.86
C VAL A 96 1.32 9.15 13.61
N GLU A 97 1.32 8.25 12.65
CA GLU A 97 1.83 8.48 11.30
C GLU A 97 0.68 8.42 10.29
N THR A 98 0.64 9.34 9.35
CA THR A 98 -0.37 9.37 8.29
C THR A 98 0.22 8.92 6.97
N ARG A 99 -0.47 8.01 6.28
CA ARG A 99 -0.10 7.52 4.96
C ARG A 99 -1.19 7.84 3.96
N PHE A 100 -0.84 8.40 2.82
CA PHE A 100 -1.82 8.55 1.74
C PHE A 100 -1.89 7.28 0.88
N LEU A 101 -3.03 7.09 0.25
CA LEU A 101 -3.27 6.06 -0.73
C LEU A 101 -3.38 6.70 -2.12
N LEU A 102 -3.26 5.86 -3.15
CA LEU A 102 -3.58 6.20 -4.53
C LEU A 102 -4.97 5.66 -4.88
N ASP A 103 -5.77 6.47 -5.55
CA ASP A 103 -6.97 6.02 -6.25
C ASP A 103 -6.58 5.72 -7.70
N ALA A 104 -6.96 4.56 -8.22
CA ALA A 104 -6.78 4.15 -9.61
C ALA A 104 -8.13 3.93 -10.29
N PHE A 105 -8.29 4.50 -11.48
CA PHE A 105 -9.50 4.42 -12.29
C PHE A 105 -9.15 3.90 -13.68
N VAL A 106 -9.81 2.85 -14.12
CA VAL A 106 -9.69 2.33 -15.50
C VAL A 106 -10.90 2.78 -16.30
N ARG A 107 -10.68 3.38 -17.46
CA ARG A 107 -11.74 3.92 -18.34
C ARG A 107 -11.56 3.48 -19.78
N ARG A 108 -12.70 3.29 -20.47
CA ARG A 108 -12.81 3.12 -21.93
C ARG A 108 -13.68 4.24 -22.48
N GLY A 109 -13.07 5.24 -23.09
CA GLY A 109 -13.77 6.47 -23.41
C GLY A 109 -14.33 7.14 -22.15
N GLU A 110 -15.64 7.37 -22.12
CA GLU A 110 -16.34 7.95 -20.96
C GLU A 110 -16.73 6.91 -19.89
N GLU A 111 -16.73 5.63 -20.23
CA GLU A 111 -17.15 4.56 -19.32
C GLU A 111 -16.05 4.22 -18.30
N GLN A 112 -16.39 4.20 -17.01
CA GLN A 112 -15.52 3.71 -15.95
C GLN A 112 -15.69 2.19 -15.79
N LEU A 113 -14.66 1.45 -16.15
CA LEU A 113 -14.63 -0.02 -16.09
C LEU A 113 -14.28 -0.56 -14.70
N GLY A 114 -13.50 0.18 -13.94
CA GLY A 114 -13.08 -0.24 -12.61
C GLY A 114 -12.43 0.89 -11.82
N THR A 115 -12.42 0.70 -10.52
CA THR A 115 -11.71 1.57 -9.57
C THR A 115 -11.16 0.75 -8.41
N SER A 116 -10.01 1.14 -7.90
CA SER A 116 -9.42 0.55 -6.71
C SER A 116 -8.50 1.55 -6.02
N GLU A 117 -8.10 1.22 -4.81
CA GLU A 117 -7.19 1.99 -3.98
C GLU A 117 -5.90 1.20 -3.76
N ALA A 118 -4.77 1.89 -3.55
CA ALA A 118 -3.49 1.26 -3.22
C ALA A 118 -2.75 2.06 -2.13
N LEU A 119 -2.27 1.37 -1.11
CA LEU A 119 -1.38 1.95 -0.11
C LEU A 119 0.07 1.93 -0.57
N ASN A 120 0.51 0.83 -1.20
CA ASN A 120 1.84 0.69 -1.75
C ASN A 120 1.93 1.21 -3.19
N ASP A 121 1.30 0.54 -4.12
CA ASP A 121 1.50 0.80 -5.55
C ASP A 121 0.32 0.40 -6.44
N VAL A 122 0.25 1.07 -7.59
CA VAL A 122 -0.56 0.73 -8.74
C VAL A 122 0.38 0.26 -9.85
N LEU A 123 0.24 -0.99 -10.24
CA LEU A 123 1.09 -1.64 -11.24
C LEU A 123 0.30 -1.86 -12.54
N LEU A 124 0.80 -1.33 -13.66
CA LEU A 124 0.40 -1.76 -14.99
C LEU A 124 1.33 -2.88 -15.46
N HIS A 125 0.78 -4.05 -15.86
CA HIS A 125 1.56 -5.20 -16.28
C HIS A 125 0.85 -6.02 -17.40
N PRO A 126 1.56 -6.86 -18.18
CA PRO A 126 0.99 -7.53 -19.35
C PRO A 126 0.06 -8.71 -18.99
N GLY A 127 -0.25 -8.92 -17.71
CA GLY A 127 -1.04 -10.06 -17.26
C GLY A 127 -0.33 -11.40 -17.53
N LYS A 128 -1.00 -12.28 -18.28
CA LYS A 128 -0.45 -13.58 -18.67
C LYS A 128 0.41 -13.56 -19.92
N SER A 129 0.55 -12.40 -20.58
CA SER A 129 1.33 -12.26 -21.80
C SER A 129 2.82 -12.08 -21.48
N ALA A 130 3.69 -12.74 -22.27
CA ALA A 130 5.13 -12.50 -22.23
C ALA A 130 5.59 -11.32 -23.13
N ARG A 131 4.64 -10.55 -23.67
CA ARG A 131 4.94 -9.41 -24.53
C ARG A 131 4.96 -8.12 -23.73
N MET A 132 5.84 -7.19 -24.09
CA MET A 132 5.87 -5.84 -23.55
C MET A 132 4.61 -5.08 -23.87
N ILE A 133 4.18 -4.22 -22.96
CA ILE A 133 3.11 -3.26 -23.13
C ILE A 133 3.66 -2.01 -23.79
N GLU A 134 2.88 -1.38 -24.64
CA GLU A 134 3.15 -0.06 -25.18
C GLU A 134 2.11 0.93 -24.66
N PHE A 135 2.57 2.02 -24.06
CA PHE A 135 1.70 3.01 -23.43
C PHE A 135 2.33 4.40 -23.46
N GLU A 136 1.48 5.42 -23.31
CA GLU A 136 1.86 6.82 -23.10
C GLU A 136 1.63 7.20 -21.65
N LEU A 137 2.53 7.99 -21.08
CA LEU A 137 2.41 8.57 -19.74
C LEU A 137 2.25 10.08 -19.82
N TYR A 138 1.30 10.59 -19.03
CA TYR A 138 1.05 11.99 -18.82
C TYR A 138 1.06 12.30 -17.32
N VAL A 139 1.61 13.45 -16.94
CA VAL A 139 1.61 14.00 -15.59
C VAL A 139 0.99 15.40 -15.66
N ASP A 140 -0.11 15.62 -14.94
CA ASP A 140 -0.87 16.89 -14.94
C ASP A 140 -1.24 17.35 -16.35
N GLY A 141 -1.64 16.40 -17.21
CA GLY A 141 -1.98 16.64 -18.61
C GLY A 141 -0.79 16.82 -19.54
N GLN A 142 0.44 16.88 -19.04
CA GLN A 142 1.65 17.01 -19.85
C GLN A 142 2.16 15.64 -20.29
N PHE A 143 2.42 15.48 -21.59
CA PHE A 143 3.04 14.26 -22.13
C PHE A 143 4.45 14.12 -21.59
N VAL A 144 4.76 12.95 -21.01
CA VAL A 144 6.11 12.64 -20.49
C VAL A 144 6.89 11.77 -21.47
N TYR A 145 6.32 10.63 -21.84
CA TYR A 145 6.91 9.71 -22.82
C TYR A 145 5.89 8.69 -23.36
N SER A 146 6.22 8.12 -24.52
CA SER A 146 5.69 6.84 -24.97
C SER A 146 6.76 5.76 -24.74
N GLN A 147 6.35 4.63 -24.18
CA GLN A 147 7.30 3.58 -23.80
C GLN A 147 6.75 2.19 -24.07
N LYS A 148 7.69 1.30 -24.41
CA LYS A 148 7.48 -0.14 -24.51
C LYS A 148 8.29 -0.82 -23.42
N SER A 149 7.59 -1.55 -22.51
CA SER A 149 8.21 -2.16 -21.33
C SER A 149 7.35 -3.30 -20.79
N ASP A 150 7.87 -4.04 -19.81
CA ASP A 150 7.09 -5.07 -19.10
C ASP A 150 6.04 -4.45 -18.17
N GLY A 151 6.11 -3.14 -17.90
CA GLY A 151 5.11 -2.46 -17.10
C GLY A 151 5.59 -1.13 -16.53
N LEU A 152 4.73 -0.56 -15.70
CA LEU A 152 4.99 0.66 -14.95
C LEU A 152 4.44 0.50 -13.53
N ILE A 153 5.29 0.73 -12.54
CA ILE A 153 4.89 0.83 -11.13
C ILE A 153 4.71 2.30 -10.77
N VAL A 154 3.59 2.64 -10.19
CA VAL A 154 3.30 3.95 -9.60
C VAL A 154 3.19 3.73 -8.10
N ALA A 155 4.21 4.13 -7.33
CA ALA A 155 4.28 3.81 -5.91
C ALA A 155 4.24 5.05 -5.01
N THR A 156 3.58 4.91 -3.87
CA THR A 156 3.63 5.85 -2.75
C THR A 156 4.98 5.73 -2.03
N PRO A 157 5.34 6.63 -1.11
CA PRO A 157 6.49 6.44 -0.23
C PRO A 157 6.41 5.14 0.58
N THR A 158 5.21 4.73 0.98
CA THR A 158 4.99 3.43 1.65
C THR A 158 5.39 2.28 0.74
N GLY A 159 4.95 2.27 -0.50
CA GLY A 159 5.26 1.25 -1.50
C GLY A 159 6.68 1.31 -2.07
N SER A 160 7.42 2.38 -1.79
CA SER A 160 8.82 2.52 -2.26
C SER A 160 9.75 1.44 -1.70
N THR A 161 9.38 0.79 -0.61
CA THR A 161 10.10 -0.35 -0.01
C THR A 161 9.53 -1.72 -0.39
N ALA A 162 8.48 -1.74 -1.25
CA ALA A 162 7.83 -2.95 -1.75
C ALA A 162 8.32 -3.30 -3.18
N TYR A 163 7.39 -3.55 -4.10
CA TYR A 163 7.73 -3.99 -5.47
C TYR A 163 8.53 -2.93 -6.26
N SER A 164 8.28 -1.65 -5.99
CA SER A 164 9.05 -0.53 -6.53
C SER A 164 10.55 -0.66 -6.25
N LEU A 165 10.93 -1.07 -5.03
CA LEU A 165 12.34 -1.28 -4.67
C LEU A 165 12.97 -2.40 -5.51
N SER A 166 12.26 -3.52 -5.68
CA SER A 166 12.73 -4.65 -6.49
C SER A 166 12.92 -4.28 -7.96
N ALA A 167 12.15 -3.31 -8.46
CA ALA A 167 12.27 -2.77 -9.81
C ALA A 167 13.30 -1.63 -9.95
N GLY A 168 14.09 -1.36 -8.90
CA GLY A 168 15.15 -0.34 -8.92
C GLY A 168 14.67 1.08 -8.60
N GLY A 169 13.49 1.24 -8.03
CA GLY A 169 13.01 2.52 -7.51
C GLY A 169 13.76 2.98 -6.25
N PRO A 170 13.81 4.29 -5.97
CA PRO A 170 14.41 4.82 -4.76
C PRO A 170 13.56 4.53 -3.53
N ILE A 171 14.20 4.38 -2.37
CA ILE A 171 13.50 4.38 -1.08
C ILE A 171 13.09 5.82 -0.76
N MET A 172 11.80 6.02 -0.54
CA MET A 172 11.24 7.30 -0.15
C MET A 172 10.83 7.28 1.31
N HIS A 173 11.23 8.32 2.07
CA HIS A 173 10.79 8.43 3.45
C HIS A 173 9.26 8.59 3.52
N PRO A 174 8.55 7.90 4.41
CA PRO A 174 7.08 7.89 4.48
C PRO A 174 6.41 9.27 4.60
N LYS A 175 7.13 10.27 5.14
CA LYS A 175 6.65 11.65 5.30
C LYS A 175 6.70 12.48 4.01
N LEU A 176 7.30 11.98 2.94
CA LEU A 176 7.35 12.68 1.67
C LEU A 176 5.97 12.71 1.02
N ASP A 177 5.61 13.84 0.45
CA ASP A 177 4.42 13.99 -0.38
C ASP A 177 4.83 13.89 -1.86
N ALA A 178 5.17 12.67 -2.29
CA ALA A 178 5.67 12.38 -3.61
C ALA A 178 5.22 11.00 -4.08
N VAL A 179 5.23 10.77 -5.38
CA VAL A 179 4.94 9.49 -6.03
C VAL A 179 6.11 9.13 -6.94
N VAL A 180 6.54 7.89 -6.92
CA VAL A 180 7.57 7.40 -7.82
C VAL A 180 6.98 6.56 -8.95
N LEU A 181 7.46 6.81 -10.15
CA LEU A 181 7.14 6.11 -11.39
C LEU A 181 8.34 5.24 -11.77
N VAL A 182 8.18 3.93 -11.70
CA VAL A 182 9.27 2.98 -11.94
C VAL A 182 8.96 2.12 -13.17
N PRO A 183 9.56 2.40 -14.33
CA PRO A 183 9.41 1.56 -15.51
C PRO A 183 10.05 0.18 -15.28
N MET A 184 9.34 -0.88 -15.70
CA MET A 184 9.82 -2.25 -15.58
C MET A 184 10.43 -2.72 -16.90
N PHE A 185 11.71 -3.05 -16.88
CA PHE A 185 12.45 -3.55 -18.05
C PHE A 185 12.14 -2.77 -19.35
N PRO A 186 12.33 -1.44 -19.36
CA PRO A 186 12.03 -0.62 -20.53
C PRO A 186 12.95 -0.97 -21.69
N HIS A 187 12.43 -0.95 -22.90
CA HIS A 187 13.22 -1.16 -24.11
C HIS A 187 14.19 0.00 -24.40
N THR A 188 14.01 1.13 -23.73
CA THR A 188 14.83 2.34 -23.85
C THR A 188 15.91 2.38 -22.78
N LEU A 189 17.18 2.41 -23.16
CA LEU A 189 18.34 2.38 -22.25
C LEU A 189 18.43 3.60 -21.32
N SER A 190 17.89 4.75 -21.71
CA SER A 190 17.89 5.99 -20.93
C SER A 190 16.75 6.11 -19.91
N SER A 191 15.80 5.17 -19.91
CA SER A 191 14.68 5.20 -18.95
C SER A 191 15.16 5.05 -17.51
N ARG A 192 14.63 5.88 -16.63
CA ARG A 192 14.95 5.88 -15.19
C ARG A 192 13.67 6.12 -14.40
N PRO A 193 13.60 5.68 -13.13
CA PRO A 193 12.53 6.08 -12.22
C PRO A 193 12.44 7.61 -12.11
N ILE A 194 11.23 8.13 -12.09
CA ILE A 194 10.92 9.55 -11.94
C ILE A 194 10.10 9.75 -10.67
N VAL A 195 10.48 10.74 -9.86
CA VAL A 195 9.71 11.15 -8.68
C VAL A 195 8.95 12.44 -9.04
N VAL A 196 7.66 12.46 -8.77
CA VAL A 196 6.77 13.60 -9.03
C VAL A 196 6.04 14.03 -7.76
N ASP A 197 5.41 15.21 -7.78
CA ASP A 197 4.59 15.69 -6.66
C ASP A 197 3.47 14.70 -6.34
N GLY A 198 3.22 14.47 -5.06
CA GLY A 198 2.17 13.54 -4.60
C GLY A 198 0.76 13.96 -5.00
N ASN A 199 0.53 15.23 -5.34
CA ASN A 199 -0.76 15.75 -5.77
C ASN A 199 -0.95 15.71 -7.30
N SER A 200 0.07 15.30 -8.05
CA SER A 200 -0.04 15.19 -9.51
C SER A 200 -1.07 14.14 -9.93
N GLU A 201 -1.84 14.43 -10.96
CA GLU A 201 -2.67 13.46 -11.66
C GLU A 201 -1.83 12.73 -12.71
N LEU A 202 -1.78 11.43 -12.62
CA LEU A 202 -1.09 10.57 -13.58
C LEU A 202 -2.11 9.94 -14.50
N LYS A 203 -1.86 10.00 -15.82
CA LYS A 203 -2.68 9.32 -16.80
C LYS A 203 -1.81 8.45 -17.69
N ILE A 204 -2.19 7.18 -17.79
CA ILE A 204 -1.55 6.19 -18.65
C ILE A 204 -2.56 5.82 -19.75
N ILE A 205 -2.15 5.86 -21.00
CA ILE A 205 -2.99 5.47 -22.15
C ILE A 205 -2.34 4.25 -22.81
N ILE A 206 -3.08 3.15 -22.88
CA ILE A 206 -2.61 1.93 -23.53
C ILE A 206 -2.67 2.12 -25.04
N SER A 207 -1.57 1.81 -25.75
CA SER A 207 -1.52 1.92 -27.20
C SER A 207 -2.64 1.11 -27.86
N LYS A 208 -3.37 1.73 -28.80
CA LYS A 208 -4.39 1.05 -29.58
C LYS A 208 -3.84 -0.05 -30.49
N GLN A 209 -2.55 0.00 -30.79
CA GLN A 209 -1.83 -1.00 -31.60
C GLN A 209 -1.31 -2.15 -30.75
N SER A 210 -1.45 -2.08 -29.41
CA SER A 210 -1.08 -3.15 -28.51
C SER A 210 -1.92 -4.39 -28.78
N GLY A 211 -1.29 -5.48 -29.17
CA GLY A 211 -1.94 -6.77 -29.38
C GLY A 211 -2.16 -7.56 -28.08
N ILE A 212 -2.10 -6.90 -26.92
CA ILE A 212 -2.22 -7.52 -25.58
C ILE A 212 -3.27 -6.79 -24.74
N TYR A 213 -3.80 -7.52 -23.76
CA TYR A 213 -4.79 -7.04 -22.80
C TYR A 213 -4.10 -6.94 -21.42
N PRO A 214 -3.52 -5.79 -21.08
CA PRO A 214 -2.80 -5.63 -19.82
C PRO A 214 -3.76 -5.61 -18.62
N GLN A 215 -3.18 -5.66 -17.44
CA GLN A 215 -3.90 -5.56 -16.18
C GLN A 215 -3.32 -4.44 -15.34
N VAL A 216 -4.17 -3.82 -14.55
CA VAL A 216 -3.80 -2.92 -13.46
C VAL A 216 -3.97 -3.67 -12.15
N SER A 217 -2.93 -3.73 -11.34
CA SER A 217 -2.96 -4.32 -10.00
C SER A 217 -2.75 -3.24 -8.95
N CYS A 218 -3.56 -3.26 -7.89
CA CYS A 218 -3.42 -2.40 -6.73
C CYS A 218 -2.93 -3.22 -5.54
N ASP A 219 -1.77 -2.86 -4.97
CA ASP A 219 -1.11 -3.58 -3.87
C ASP A 219 -0.88 -5.09 -4.13
N GLY A 220 -0.86 -5.53 -5.39
CA GLY A 220 -0.82 -6.95 -5.77
C GLY A 220 -2.06 -7.77 -5.36
N GLN A 221 -3.13 -7.13 -4.88
CA GLN A 221 -4.30 -7.82 -4.31
C GLN A 221 -5.60 -7.59 -5.10
N VAL A 222 -5.74 -6.47 -5.78
CA VAL A 222 -6.91 -6.17 -6.60
C VAL A 222 -6.46 -6.00 -8.05
N HIS A 223 -7.18 -6.65 -8.97
CA HIS A 223 -6.80 -6.66 -10.39
C HIS A 223 -7.95 -6.13 -11.24
N MET A 224 -7.63 -5.25 -12.19
CA MET A 224 -8.55 -4.71 -13.19
C MET A 224 -8.00 -4.99 -14.59
N SER A 225 -8.82 -5.54 -15.46
CA SER A 225 -8.43 -5.83 -16.85
C SER A 225 -8.57 -4.59 -17.72
N CYS A 226 -7.61 -4.40 -18.63
CA CYS A 226 -7.59 -3.32 -19.60
C CYS A 226 -7.50 -3.85 -21.02
N ALA A 227 -7.89 -3.04 -22.00
CA ALA A 227 -7.76 -3.31 -23.41
C ALA A 227 -6.98 -2.18 -24.11
N PRO A 228 -6.49 -2.42 -25.35
CA PRO A 228 -5.92 -1.37 -26.18
C PRO A 228 -6.83 -0.14 -26.29
N GLY A 229 -6.28 1.03 -26.05
CA GLY A 229 -7.00 2.29 -26.05
C GLY A 229 -7.65 2.70 -24.73
N ASP A 230 -7.67 1.82 -23.71
CA ASP A 230 -8.12 2.19 -22.37
C ASP A 230 -7.13 3.16 -21.71
N SER A 231 -7.64 3.95 -20.78
CA SER A 231 -6.82 4.85 -19.96
C SER A 231 -6.92 4.50 -18.48
N ILE A 232 -5.81 4.68 -17.79
CA ILE A 232 -5.70 4.55 -16.35
C ILE A 232 -5.37 5.93 -15.78
N THR A 233 -6.24 6.44 -14.89
CA THR A 233 -5.97 7.65 -14.14
C THR A 233 -5.62 7.28 -12.72
N ILE A 234 -4.51 7.82 -12.20
CA ILE A 234 -4.04 7.57 -10.85
C ILE A 234 -3.83 8.92 -10.16
N ARG A 235 -4.36 9.06 -8.96
CA ARG A 235 -4.22 10.27 -8.17
C ARG A 235 -4.21 9.96 -6.68
N LYS A 236 -3.69 10.87 -5.90
CA LYS A 236 -3.71 10.76 -4.43
C LYS A 236 -5.14 10.80 -3.91
N LYS A 237 -5.45 9.84 -3.02
CA LYS A 237 -6.72 9.80 -2.31
C LYS A 237 -6.79 10.95 -1.28
N PRO A 238 -7.92 11.66 -1.17
CA PRO A 238 -8.07 12.72 -0.16
C PRO A 238 -7.96 12.22 1.28
N GLN A 239 -8.51 11.04 1.55
CA GLN A 239 -8.44 10.41 2.87
C GLN A 239 -7.07 9.76 3.09
N LYS A 240 -6.55 9.88 4.30
CA LYS A 240 -5.29 9.27 4.72
C LYS A 240 -5.53 8.17 5.74
N LEU A 241 -4.72 7.12 5.69
CA LEU A 241 -4.67 6.12 6.74
C LEU A 241 -3.92 6.70 7.94
N ARG A 242 -4.43 6.48 9.14
CA ARG A 242 -3.75 6.79 10.41
C ARG A 242 -3.15 5.50 10.97
N LEU A 243 -1.83 5.40 10.99
CA LEU A 243 -1.11 4.31 11.64
C LEU A 243 -0.67 4.75 13.03
N LEU A 244 -0.88 3.88 14.00
CA LEU A 244 -0.29 4.02 15.33
C LEU A 244 0.98 3.19 15.41
N HIS A 245 2.00 3.76 16.01
CA HIS A 245 3.28 3.11 16.25
C HIS A 245 3.69 3.30 17.71
N PRO A 246 4.44 2.36 18.29
CA PRO A 246 5.14 2.59 19.57
C PRO A 246 6.01 3.86 19.51
N LEU A 247 6.28 4.48 20.66
CA LEU A 247 7.03 5.73 20.74
C LEU A 247 8.48 5.62 20.24
N ASP A 248 9.06 4.42 20.27
CA ASP A 248 10.41 4.10 19.80
C ASP A 248 10.47 3.70 18.31
N HIS A 249 9.36 3.80 17.58
CA HIS A 249 9.31 3.54 16.14
C HIS A 249 10.37 4.34 15.38
N ASN A 250 11.14 3.65 14.54
CA ASN A 250 12.21 4.25 13.76
C ASN A 250 12.30 3.63 12.37
N PHE A 251 11.88 4.39 11.37
CA PHE A 251 11.88 3.97 9.97
C PHE A 251 13.26 3.45 9.49
N TYR A 252 14.34 4.14 9.86
CA TYR A 252 15.68 3.71 9.44
C TYR A 252 16.18 2.46 10.16
N ALA A 253 15.71 2.22 11.38
CA ALA A 253 15.99 0.95 12.06
C ALA A 253 15.32 -0.21 11.36
N ILE A 254 14.07 -0.03 10.90
CA ILE A 254 13.35 -1.01 10.09
C ILE A 254 14.07 -1.23 8.75
N CYS A 255 14.48 -0.18 8.06
CA CYS A 255 15.25 -0.29 6.83
C CYS A 255 16.54 -1.10 7.03
N ARG A 256 17.33 -0.81 8.09
CA ARG A 256 18.55 -1.58 8.38
C ARG A 256 18.25 -3.06 8.59
N SER A 257 17.25 -3.36 9.40
CA SER A 257 16.86 -4.73 9.68
C SER A 257 16.38 -5.49 8.44
N LYS A 258 15.54 -4.84 7.62
CA LYS A 258 14.92 -5.47 6.46
C LYS A 258 15.82 -5.56 5.23
N LEU A 259 16.69 -4.57 5.04
CA LEU A 259 17.50 -4.42 3.83
C LEU A 259 18.97 -4.84 4.06
N GLY A 260 19.32 -5.30 5.26
CA GLY A 260 20.67 -5.73 5.58
C GLY A 260 21.69 -4.57 5.53
N TRP A 261 21.27 -3.33 5.87
CA TRP A 261 22.18 -2.21 5.93
C TRP A 261 23.10 -2.30 7.14
N SER A 262 24.35 -1.87 6.97
CA SER A 262 25.36 -1.91 8.03
C SER A 262 24.96 -1.10 9.27
N SER A 263 25.33 -1.61 10.45
CA SER A 263 25.23 -0.92 11.74
C SER A 263 26.19 0.25 11.82
N ARG A 264 26.13 1.01 12.93
CA ARG A 264 27.06 2.11 13.18
C ARG A 264 28.50 1.60 13.30
N LEU A 265 29.45 2.36 12.78
CA LEU A 265 30.89 2.02 12.86
C LEU A 265 31.43 2.02 14.32
N THR A 266 30.73 2.66 15.24
CA THR A 266 31.11 2.81 16.65
C THR A 266 30.60 1.69 17.58
N GLU A 267 29.90 0.70 17.05
CA GLU A 267 29.40 -0.45 17.81
C GLU A 267 30.25 -1.72 17.59
N GLN A 268 31.54 -1.56 17.25
CA GLN A 268 32.54 -2.64 17.19
C GLN A 268 33.35 -2.72 18.48
#